data_7cdabd695f32d73c030721f44fbc6f69
#
_entry.id   7cdabd695f32d73c030721f44fbc6f69
#
_cell.length_a   1.000
_cell.length_b   1.000
_cell.length_c   1.000
_cell.angle_alpha   90.00
_cell.angle_beta   90.00
_cell.angle_gamma   90.00
#
_symmetry.space_group_name_H-M   'P 1'
#
loop_
_entity.id
_entity.type
_entity.pdbx_description
1 polymer ?
#
loop_
_entity_poly.entity_id
_entity_poly.type
_entity_poly.pdbx_seq_one_letter_code
_entity_poly.pdbx_strand_id
1 'polypeptide(L)'
;MRYIIDKENRPVYLQLYKQIRDDIIAQNYKYNTKLPSKRSLAEETGVSTITVEHAYALLCDEGYVESRERSGFVVIFRKTDGFATS
;
A
#
# COMPACT_ATOMS: atom_id res chain seq x y z
N MET A 1 3.54 11.49 0.21
CA MET A 1 2.76 11.03 1.34
C MET A 1 3.66 10.53 2.45
N ARG A 2 3.35 10.84 3.68
CA ARG A 2 4.23 10.46 4.77
C ARG A 2 3.49 9.55 5.73
N TYR A 3 4.09 8.41 6.06
CA TYR A 3 3.47 7.45 6.95
C TYR A 3 4.17 7.45 8.29
N ILE A 4 3.38 7.34 9.35
CA ILE A 4 3.91 7.37 10.71
C ILE A 4 3.86 5.96 11.26
N ILE A 5 5.03 5.44 11.62
CA ILE A 5 5.17 4.08 12.10
C ILE A 5 5.60 4.10 13.56
N ASP A 6 4.83 3.44 14.41
CA ASP A 6 5.16 3.28 15.81
C ASP A 6 5.85 1.93 15.98
N LYS A 7 7.16 1.95 16.11
CA LYS A 7 7.93 0.71 16.13
C LYS A 7 7.73 -0.10 17.39
N GLU A 8 7.12 0.49 18.40
CA GLU A 8 6.83 -0.26 19.61
C GLU A 8 5.47 -0.96 19.54
N ASN A 9 4.68 -0.61 18.54
CA ASN A 9 3.36 -1.21 18.36
C ASN A 9 3.43 -2.20 17.23
N ARG A 10 3.56 -3.43 17.51
CA ARG A 10 3.77 -4.46 16.50
C ARG A 10 2.48 -5.19 16.17
N PRO A 11 2.39 -5.73 14.97
CA PRO A 11 3.43 -5.78 13.93
C PRO A 11 3.49 -4.49 13.13
N VAL A 12 4.71 -4.07 12.82
CA VAL A 12 4.93 -2.82 12.12
C VAL A 12 4.37 -2.85 10.69
N TYR A 13 4.50 -4.00 10.01
CA TYR A 13 4.02 -4.09 8.63
C TYR A 13 2.51 -3.84 8.55
N LEU A 14 1.79 -4.19 9.59
CA LEU A 14 0.34 -4.02 9.58
C LEU A 14 -0.03 -2.54 9.67
N GLN A 15 0.74 -1.77 10.42
CA GLN A 15 0.53 -0.33 10.46
C GLN A 15 0.72 0.29 9.08
N LEU A 16 1.80 -0.11 8.40
CA LEU A 16 2.08 0.39 7.08
C LEU A 16 0.98 -0.03 6.10
N TYR A 17 0.58 -1.29 6.17
CA TYR A 17 -0.49 -1.79 5.32
C TYR A 17 -1.76 -0.95 5.48
N LYS A 18 -2.15 -0.69 6.73
CA LYS A 18 -3.40 0.02 6.97
C LYS A 18 -3.35 1.44 6.45
N GLN A 19 -2.23 2.11 6.60
CA GLN A 19 -2.10 3.48 6.14
C GLN A 19 -2.12 3.56 4.62
N ILE A 20 -1.44 2.65 3.94
CA ILE A 20 -1.47 2.62 2.49
C ILE A 20 -2.86 2.26 2.00
N ARG A 21 -3.50 1.28 2.63
CA ARG A 21 -4.86 0.89 2.27
C ARG A 21 -5.81 2.09 2.37
N ASP A 22 -5.71 2.85 3.45
CA ASP A 22 -6.58 3.99 3.64
C ASP A 22 -6.34 5.05 2.57
N ASP A 23 -5.09 5.23 2.16
CA ASP A 23 -4.77 6.17 1.08
C ASP A 23 -5.37 5.71 -0.24
N ILE A 24 -5.35 4.41 -0.49
CA ILE A 24 -5.92 3.87 -1.72
C ILE A 24 -7.44 4.06 -1.70
N ILE A 25 -8.06 3.76 -0.58
CA ILE A 25 -9.51 3.90 -0.47
C ILE A 25 -9.92 5.36 -0.58
N ALA A 26 -9.13 6.26 -0.01
CA ALA A 26 -9.41 7.69 -0.08
C ALA A 26 -9.06 8.28 -1.43
N GLN A 27 -8.53 7.48 -2.36
CA GLN A 27 -8.17 7.91 -3.70
C GLN A 27 -6.97 8.83 -3.74
N ASN A 28 -6.15 8.82 -2.69
CA ASN A 28 -4.87 9.50 -2.73
C ASN A 28 -3.92 8.77 -3.68
N TYR A 29 -4.05 7.46 -3.77
CA TYR A 29 -3.44 6.65 -4.82
C TYR A 29 -4.57 6.18 -5.71
N LYS A 30 -4.66 6.73 -6.91
CA LYS A 30 -5.76 6.42 -7.79
C LYS A 30 -5.49 5.13 -8.55
N TYR A 31 -6.52 4.63 -9.20
CA TYR A 31 -6.41 3.43 -10.00
C TYR A 31 -5.28 3.57 -11.01
N ASN A 32 -4.50 2.53 -11.14
CA ASN A 32 -3.38 2.45 -12.08
C ASN A 32 -2.20 3.30 -11.68
N THR A 33 -2.16 3.79 -10.44
CA THR A 33 -1.04 4.55 -9.93
C THR A 33 -0.01 3.58 -9.38
N LYS A 34 1.26 3.88 -9.64
CA LYS A 34 2.36 3.06 -9.16
C LYS A 34 2.72 3.47 -7.75
N LEU A 35 2.84 2.50 -6.86
CA LEU A 35 3.29 2.76 -5.49
C LEU A 35 4.80 2.99 -5.48
N PRO A 36 5.32 3.65 -4.44
CA PRO A 36 6.77 3.80 -4.31
C PRO A 36 7.44 2.44 -4.25
N SER A 37 8.70 2.40 -4.66
CA SER A 37 9.45 1.15 -4.57
C SER A 37 9.60 0.75 -3.10
N LYS A 38 9.82 -0.54 -2.87
CA LYS A 38 9.99 -1.03 -1.49
C LYS A 38 11.14 -0.33 -0.81
N ARG A 39 12.25 -0.14 -1.53
CA ARG A 39 13.41 0.51 -0.95
C ARG A 39 13.09 1.96 -0.60
N SER A 40 12.45 2.65 -1.51
CA SER A 40 12.14 4.06 -1.30
C SER A 40 11.24 4.24 -0.08
N LEU A 41 10.20 3.43 0.02
CA LEU A 41 9.28 3.55 1.14
C LEU A 41 9.94 3.11 2.45
N ALA A 42 10.82 2.11 2.38
CA ALA A 42 11.53 1.68 3.58
C ALA A 42 12.41 2.81 4.11
N GLU A 43 13.09 3.51 3.23
CA GLU A 43 13.94 4.63 3.64
C GLU A 43 13.09 5.75 4.22
N GLU A 44 11.97 6.02 3.60
CA GLU A 44 11.12 7.12 4.05
C GLU A 44 10.51 6.86 5.42
N THR A 45 10.11 5.62 5.68
CA THR A 45 9.43 5.28 6.92
C THR A 45 10.38 4.76 8.00
N GLY A 46 11.61 4.44 7.63
CA GLY A 46 12.56 3.94 8.61
C GLY A 46 12.38 2.47 8.97
N VAL A 47 11.68 1.72 8.12
CA VAL A 47 11.50 0.29 8.35
C VAL A 47 12.35 -0.49 7.34
N SER A 48 12.43 -1.80 7.50
CA SER A 48 13.19 -2.62 6.57
C SER A 48 12.41 -2.83 5.28
N THR A 49 13.13 -3.14 4.20
CA THR A 49 12.47 -3.45 2.94
C THR A 49 11.59 -4.68 3.07
N ILE A 50 11.97 -5.61 3.93
CA ILE A 50 11.15 -6.80 4.14
C ILE A 50 9.81 -6.43 4.76
N THR A 51 9.81 -5.47 5.66
CA THR A 51 8.57 -4.99 6.26
C THR A 51 7.66 -4.37 5.20
N VAL A 52 8.23 -3.56 4.30
CA VAL A 52 7.45 -2.96 3.23
C VAL A 52 6.93 -4.05 2.29
N GLU A 53 7.79 -5.01 1.98
CA GLU A 53 7.39 -6.11 1.10
C GLU A 53 6.21 -6.87 1.69
N HIS A 54 6.24 -7.09 3.00
CA HIS A 54 5.17 -7.80 3.68
C HIS A 54 3.85 -7.01 3.58
N ALA A 55 3.93 -5.70 3.79
CA ALA A 55 2.75 -4.85 3.69
C ALA A 55 2.19 -4.86 2.26
N TYR A 56 3.08 -4.77 1.27
CA TYR A 56 2.66 -4.78 -0.12
C TYR A 56 2.04 -6.13 -0.50
N ALA A 57 2.61 -7.22 0.02
CA ALA A 57 2.05 -8.55 -0.26
C ALA A 57 0.63 -8.66 0.28
N LEU A 58 0.39 -8.09 1.43
CA LEU A 58 -0.94 -8.12 2.01
C LEU A 58 -1.92 -7.29 1.18
N LEU A 59 -1.45 -6.14 0.68
CA LEU A 59 -2.28 -5.34 -0.21
C LEU A 59 -2.63 -6.10 -1.49
N CYS A 60 -1.70 -6.88 -2.01
CA CYS A 60 -1.96 -7.72 -3.17
C CYS A 60 -3.00 -8.77 -2.85
N ASP A 61 -2.86 -9.42 -1.68
CA ASP A 61 -3.81 -10.47 -1.29
C ASP A 61 -5.20 -9.90 -1.13
N GLU A 62 -5.30 -8.67 -0.68
CA GLU A 62 -6.61 -8.05 -0.45
C GLU A 62 -7.19 -7.44 -1.73
N GLY A 63 -6.42 -7.41 -2.80
CA GLY A 63 -6.94 -6.92 -4.07
C GLY A 63 -6.79 -5.42 -4.28
N TYR A 64 -5.99 -4.75 -3.45
CA TYR A 64 -5.80 -3.32 -3.62
C TYR A 64 -4.73 -2.99 -4.65
N VAL A 65 -3.70 -3.82 -4.75
CA VAL A 65 -2.62 -3.58 -5.69
C VAL A 65 -2.24 -4.86 -6.41
N GLU A 66 -1.48 -4.71 -7.47
CA GLU A 66 -1.01 -5.83 -8.26
C GLU A 66 0.47 -5.68 -8.49
N SER A 67 1.21 -6.77 -8.36
CA SER A 67 2.64 -6.75 -8.63
C SER A 67 2.85 -6.94 -10.12
N ARG A 68 3.56 -6.01 -10.74
CA ARG A 68 3.86 -6.07 -12.17
C ARG A 68 5.35 -6.10 -12.34
N GLU A 69 5.79 -6.99 -13.21
CA GLU A 69 7.19 -7.33 -13.30
C GLU A 69 8.09 -6.14 -13.54
N ARG A 70 7.73 -5.24 -14.40
CA ARG A 70 8.57 -4.10 -14.71
C ARG A 70 8.14 -2.82 -14.05
N SER A 71 6.91 -2.77 -13.60
CA SER A 71 6.37 -1.55 -13.04
C SER A 71 6.31 -1.53 -11.53
N GLY A 72 6.56 -2.66 -10.89
CA GLY A 72 6.46 -2.74 -9.45
C GLY A 72 5.03 -2.97 -9.02
N PHE A 73 4.59 -2.25 -8.00
CA PHE A 73 3.25 -2.43 -7.46
C PHE A 73 2.35 -1.31 -7.94
N VAL A 74 1.22 -1.69 -8.52
CA VAL A 74 0.30 -0.74 -9.14
C VAL A 74 -1.07 -0.90 -8.49
N VAL A 75 -1.72 0.21 -8.20
CA VAL A 75 -3.04 0.20 -7.57
C VAL A 75 -4.07 -0.29 -8.57
N ILE A 76 -4.79 -1.34 -8.20
CA ILE A 76 -5.86 -1.87 -9.04
C ILE A 76 -7.23 -1.74 -8.38
N PHE A 77 -7.29 -1.12 -7.21
CA PHE A 77 -8.54 -0.89 -6.51
C PHE A 77 -9.26 0.30 -7.14
N ARG A 78 -10.51 0.11 -7.47
CA ARG A 78 -11.34 1.19 -8.00
C ARG A 78 -12.52 1.41 -7.07
N LYS A 79 -12.61 2.61 -6.58
CA LYS A 79 -13.76 2.95 -5.76
C LYS A 79 -14.92 3.17 -6.70
N THR A 80 -15.83 2.22 -6.71
CA THR A 80 -17.03 2.39 -7.51
C THR A 80 -18.05 3.03 -6.63
N ASP A 81 -18.60 4.07 -7.07
CA ASP A 81 -19.60 4.70 -6.32
C ASP A 81 -20.80 3.88 -6.34
N GLY A 82 -21.11 3.53 -5.42
CA GLY A 82 -22.22 2.87 -5.35
C GLY A 82 -22.95 2.46 -6.54
N PHE A 83 -22.64 2.40 -7.08
CA PHE A 83 -23.11 2.03 -8.05
C PHE A 83 -23.20 0.85 -8.08
N ALA A 84 -23.20 0.66 -7.84
CA ALA A 84 -23.34 -0.02 -7.71
C ALA A 84 -23.70 -0.80 -7.49
N THR A 85 -23.72 -0.96 -7.42
CA THR A 85 -23.96 -1.48 -7.26
C THR A 85 -24.48 -2.05 -7.19
N SER A 86 -24.56 -2.15 -7.22
CA SER A 86 -24.79 -2.43 -7.23
C SER A 86 -25.03 -2.71 -7.18
#